data_c635dbdcc73d635f7155912c99d36130
#
_entry.id   c635dbdcc73d635f7155912c99d36130
#
_cell.length_a   1.000
_cell.length_b   1.000
_cell.length_c   1.000
_cell.angle_alpha   90.00
_cell.angle_beta   90.00
_cell.angle_gamma   90.00
#
_symmetry.space_group_name_H-M   'P 1'
#
loop_
_entity.id
_entity.type
_entity.pdbx_description
1 polymer ?
#
loop_
_entity_poly.entity_id
_entity_poly.type
_entity_poly.pdbx_seq_one_letter_code
_entity_poly.pdbx_strand_id
1 'polypeptide(L)'
;MTNSAASDQEPVFIEVGEGDGRRRIAVRAREGAGPGLFWLGGFNSDMKGTKALALDAWAAEQGRACVRFDYSGHGESGGAFVDGTIGRWLEESVAVFERFCL
;
A
#
# COMPACT_ATOMS: atom_id res chain seq x y z
N MET A 1 -19.88 -15.75 3.62
CA MET A 1 -19.63 -15.18 3.50
C MET A 1 -19.39 -14.30 3.49
N THR A 2 -19.30 -14.40 3.42
CA THR A 2 -18.95 -13.64 3.32
C THR A 2 -18.72 -12.69 3.44
N ASN A 3 -18.99 -12.51 3.61
CA ASN A 3 -18.66 -11.44 3.74
C ASN A 3 -17.42 -10.86 3.78
N SER A 4 -16.73 -11.39 3.75
CA SER A 4 -15.37 -10.97 3.71
C SER A 4 -15.03 -10.15 2.50
N ALA A 5 -15.72 -10.30 1.45
CA ALA A 5 -15.52 -9.46 0.29
C ALA A 5 -15.73 -8.01 0.61
N ALA A 6 -16.61 -7.74 1.53
CA ALA A 6 -16.88 -6.39 1.93
C ALA A 6 -15.88 -5.86 2.93
N SER A 7 -15.12 -6.74 3.57
CA SER A 7 -14.13 -6.33 4.55
C SER A 7 -12.81 -6.14 3.90
N ASP A 8 -12.15 -5.06 4.23
CA ASP A 8 -10.77 -4.90 3.80
C ASP A 8 -9.89 -5.81 4.65
N GLN A 9 -8.87 -6.37 4.06
CA GLN A 9 -7.94 -7.21 4.80
C GLN A 9 -7.10 -6.36 5.75
N GLU A 10 -6.57 -6.98 6.78
CA GLU A 10 -5.68 -6.29 7.70
C GLU A 10 -4.37 -5.96 6.98
N PRO A 11 -3.79 -4.82 7.27
CA PRO A 11 -2.51 -4.48 6.65
C PRO A 11 -1.38 -5.28 7.26
N VAL A 12 -0.34 -5.53 6.47
CA VAL A 12 0.94 -5.96 7.00
C VAL A 12 1.85 -4.75 7.01
N PHE A 13 2.89 -4.79 7.84
CA PHE A 13 3.79 -3.65 7.98
C PHE A 13 5.21 -4.08 7.65
N ILE A 14 5.91 -3.23 6.91
CA ILE A 14 7.33 -3.43 6.64
C ILE A 14 8.09 -2.20 7.14
N GLU A 15 9.37 -2.39 7.42
CA GLU A 15 10.22 -1.29 7.84
C GLU A 15 11.05 -0.83 6.66
N VAL A 16 11.09 0.47 6.42
CA VAL A 16 11.85 1.06 5.33
C VAL A 16 12.80 2.09 5.90
N GLY A 17 14.06 2.06 5.46
CA GLY A 17 15.07 2.96 5.95
C GLY A 17 15.79 2.40 7.17
N GLU A 18 16.71 3.16 7.73
CA GLU A 18 17.54 2.74 8.85
C GLU A 18 17.66 3.85 9.88
N GLY A 19 17.96 3.45 11.12
CA GLY A 19 18.20 4.39 12.21
C GLY A 19 17.00 5.31 12.41
N ASP A 20 17.29 6.60 12.55
CA ASP A 20 16.25 7.60 12.78
C ASP A 20 15.35 7.79 11.57
N GLY A 21 15.80 7.33 10.40
CA GLY A 21 15.02 7.43 9.18
C GLY A 21 14.11 6.24 8.92
N ARG A 22 14.04 5.28 9.85
CA ARG A 22 13.21 4.08 9.67
C ARG A 22 11.73 4.46 9.77
N ARG A 23 10.96 3.93 8.84
CA ARG A 23 9.52 4.17 8.79
C ARG A 23 8.77 2.86 8.70
N ARG A 24 7.64 2.78 9.36
CA ARG A 24 6.77 1.62 9.32
C ARG A 24 5.71 1.88 8.24
N ILE A 25 5.69 1.02 7.23
CA ILE A 25 4.83 1.19 6.07
C ILE A 25 3.75 0.13 6.07
N ALA A 26 2.50 0.58 6.03
CA ALA A 26 1.33 -0.31 6.00
C ALA A 26 1.04 -0.70 4.56
N VAL A 27 0.88 -2.00 4.32
CA VAL A 27 0.68 -2.56 2.97
C VAL A 27 -0.50 -3.52 2.99
N ARG A 28 -1.35 -3.42 1.99
CA ARG A 28 -2.38 -4.42 1.74
C ARG A 28 -2.10 -5.07 0.40
N ALA A 29 -1.80 -6.35 0.43
CA ALA A 29 -1.45 -7.10 -0.77
C ALA A 29 -2.47 -8.21 -0.99
N ARG A 30 -3.20 -8.13 -2.08
CA ARG A 30 -4.14 -9.17 -2.50
C ARG A 30 -3.42 -10.07 -3.49
N GLU A 31 -3.44 -11.37 -3.21
CA GLU A 31 -2.85 -12.35 -4.13
C GLU A 31 -3.79 -12.58 -5.31
N GLY A 32 -3.21 -12.93 -6.44
CA GLY A 32 -3.98 -13.24 -7.62
C GLY A 32 -3.08 -13.41 -8.82
N ALA A 33 -3.71 -13.59 -9.98
CA ALA A 33 -2.97 -13.77 -11.21
C ALA A 33 -2.39 -12.46 -11.70
N GLY A 34 -1.35 -12.53 -12.51
CA GLY A 34 -0.81 -11.37 -13.19
C GLY A 34 -1.45 -11.18 -14.56
N PRO A 35 -1.31 -10.02 -15.15
CA PRO A 35 -0.66 -8.87 -14.54
C PRO A 35 -1.48 -8.30 -13.38
N GLY A 36 -0.78 -7.89 -12.33
CA GLY A 36 -1.42 -7.32 -11.15
C GLY A 36 -1.42 -5.80 -11.19
N LEU A 37 -2.02 -5.22 -10.15
CA LEU A 37 -2.05 -3.77 -9.99
C LEU A 37 -1.17 -3.38 -8.81
N PHE A 38 -0.48 -2.26 -8.96
CA PHE A 38 0.31 -1.67 -7.87
C PHE A 38 -0.14 -0.22 -7.75
N TRP A 39 -0.88 0.08 -6.68
CA TRP A 39 -1.45 1.40 -6.50
C TRP A 39 -0.45 2.34 -5.83
N LEU A 40 -0.13 3.44 -6.52
CA LEU A 40 0.72 4.50 -5.99
C LEU A 40 -0.18 5.69 -5.73
N GLY A 41 -0.38 6.01 -4.48
CA GLY A 41 -1.28 7.08 -4.09
C GLY A 41 -0.75 8.45 -4.45
N GLY A 42 -1.66 9.40 -4.49
CA GLY A 42 -1.29 10.79 -4.67
C GLY A 42 -0.87 11.39 -3.35
N PHE A 43 -0.36 12.61 -3.44
CA PHE A 43 0.03 13.39 -2.27
C PHE A 43 -1.18 13.57 -1.34
N ASN A 44 -0.98 13.28 -0.07
CA ASN A 44 -2.02 13.46 0.96
C ASN A 44 -3.25 12.56 0.74
N SER A 45 -3.05 11.40 0.14
CA SER A 45 -4.13 10.41 0.01
C SER A 45 -3.72 9.11 0.70
N ASP A 46 -4.64 8.14 0.78
CA ASP A 46 -4.31 6.88 1.42
C ASP A 46 -4.95 5.70 0.68
N MET A 47 -4.50 4.49 1.06
CA MET A 47 -4.89 3.27 0.35
C MET A 47 -6.31 2.81 0.65
N LYS A 48 -7.00 3.50 1.55
CA LYS A 48 -8.41 3.24 1.84
C LYS A 48 -9.32 4.27 1.19
N GLY A 49 -8.75 5.13 0.37
CA GLY A 49 -9.53 6.10 -0.37
C GLY A 49 -10.36 5.45 -1.47
N THR A 50 -11.27 6.21 -2.03
CA THR A 50 -12.25 5.70 -2.98
C THR A 50 -11.62 5.01 -4.18
N LYS A 51 -10.60 5.63 -4.78
CA LYS A 51 -9.98 5.06 -5.98
C LYS A 51 -9.22 3.78 -5.66
N ALA A 52 -8.49 3.77 -4.55
CA ALA A 52 -7.72 2.59 -4.17
C ALA A 52 -8.64 1.41 -3.87
N LEU A 53 -9.74 1.66 -3.17
CA LEU A 53 -10.69 0.59 -2.87
C LEU A 53 -11.38 0.08 -4.13
N ALA A 54 -11.69 0.98 -5.07
CA ALA A 54 -12.32 0.59 -6.32
C ALA A 54 -11.39 -0.31 -7.16
N LEU A 55 -10.10 0.04 -7.20
CA LEU A 55 -9.12 -0.77 -7.93
C LEU A 55 -8.96 -2.15 -7.29
N ASP A 56 -8.91 -2.20 -5.97
CA ASP A 56 -8.78 -3.47 -5.28
C ASP A 56 -10.01 -4.36 -5.50
N ALA A 57 -11.20 -3.76 -5.47
CA ALA A 57 -12.43 -4.52 -5.72
C ALA A 57 -12.46 -5.06 -7.14
N TRP A 58 -12.03 -4.26 -8.12
CA TRP A 58 -11.94 -4.72 -9.49
C TRP A 58 -10.96 -5.88 -9.62
N ALA A 59 -9.81 -5.77 -8.97
CA ALA A 59 -8.80 -6.83 -8.99
C ALA A 59 -9.37 -8.12 -8.41
N ALA A 60 -10.10 -8.01 -7.31
CA ALA A 60 -10.72 -9.17 -6.69
C ALA A 60 -11.69 -9.86 -7.64
N GLU A 61 -12.50 -9.09 -8.34
CA GLU A 61 -13.47 -9.65 -9.30
C GLU A 61 -12.76 -10.36 -10.45
N GLN A 62 -11.62 -9.82 -10.88
CA GLN A 62 -10.88 -10.36 -12.01
C GLN A 62 -9.89 -11.45 -11.61
N GLY A 63 -9.77 -11.74 -10.32
CA GLY A 63 -8.79 -12.71 -9.84
C GLY A 63 -7.36 -12.27 -9.98
N ARG A 64 -7.11 -10.95 -9.96
CA ARG A 64 -5.77 -10.39 -10.15
C ARG A 64 -5.17 -9.93 -8.84
N ALA A 65 -3.85 -9.93 -8.78
CA ALA A 65 -3.13 -9.40 -7.65
C ALA A 65 -3.28 -7.88 -7.59
N CYS A 66 -3.27 -7.34 -6.38
CA CYS A 66 -3.34 -5.89 -6.19
C CYS A 66 -2.60 -5.53 -4.92
N VAL A 67 -1.62 -4.64 -5.02
CA VAL A 67 -0.85 -4.18 -3.87
C VAL A 67 -1.12 -2.70 -3.68
N ARG A 68 -1.50 -2.33 -2.46
CA ARG A 68 -1.72 -0.94 -2.03
C ARG A 68 -0.89 -0.70 -0.80
N PHE A 69 -0.45 0.53 -0.61
CA PHE A 69 0.28 0.89 0.59
C PHE A 69 0.11 2.37 0.87
N ASP A 70 0.47 2.78 2.09
CA ASP A 70 0.48 4.17 2.47
C ASP A 70 1.91 4.67 2.58
N TYR A 71 2.19 5.82 2.00
CA TYR A 71 3.48 6.48 2.21
C TYR A 71 3.64 6.84 3.68
N SER A 72 4.88 6.99 4.13
CA SER A 72 5.11 7.48 5.50
C SER A 72 4.40 8.82 5.69
N GLY A 73 3.86 8.99 6.88
CA GLY A 73 3.08 10.18 7.20
C GLY A 73 1.68 10.20 6.63
N HIS A 74 1.24 9.11 5.99
CA HIS A 74 -0.10 8.99 5.40
C HIS A 74 -0.80 7.76 5.96
N GLY A 75 -2.12 7.85 6.04
CA GLY A 75 -2.97 6.70 6.38
C GLY A 75 -2.51 5.93 7.60
N GLU A 76 -2.28 4.65 7.44
CA GLU A 76 -1.92 3.75 8.53
C GLU A 76 -0.40 3.57 8.71
N SER A 77 0.39 4.18 7.84
CA SER A 77 1.84 4.11 7.96
C SER A 77 2.34 5.05 9.05
N GLY A 78 3.53 4.75 9.56
CA GLY A 78 4.15 5.58 10.58
C GLY A 78 4.79 6.83 10.01
N GLY A 79 5.40 7.61 10.89
CA GLY A 79 6.07 8.84 10.51
C GLY A 79 5.12 10.03 10.53
N ALA A 80 5.71 11.22 10.44
CA ALA A 80 4.92 12.45 10.41
C ALA A 80 4.88 12.99 8.99
N PHE A 81 3.73 13.53 8.62
CA PHE A 81 3.55 14.08 7.28
C PHE A 81 4.61 15.13 6.94
N VAL A 82 4.95 15.98 7.93
CA VAL A 82 5.91 17.06 7.70
C VAL A 82 7.33 16.56 7.42
N ASP A 83 7.62 15.32 7.76
CA ASP A 83 8.94 14.75 7.51
C ASP A 83 9.03 14.07 6.14
N GLY A 84 7.96 14.06 5.38
CA GLY A 84 7.92 13.38 4.09
C GLY A 84 8.66 14.15 3.01
N THR A 85 9.26 13.42 2.11
CA THR A 85 9.88 13.96 0.92
C THR A 85 9.60 13.02 -0.23
N ILE A 86 9.73 13.54 -1.45
CA ILE A 86 9.58 12.72 -2.64
C ILE A 86 10.60 11.56 -2.61
N GLY A 87 11.82 11.84 -2.15
CA GLY A 87 12.84 10.80 -2.06
C GLY A 87 12.45 9.67 -1.12
N ARG A 88 11.90 10.01 0.05
CA ARG A 88 11.44 8.99 0.99
C ARG A 88 10.29 8.17 0.41
N TRP A 89 9.35 8.84 -0.22
CA TRP A 89 8.19 8.16 -0.80
C TRP A 89 8.59 7.26 -1.96
N LEU A 90 9.59 7.66 -2.74
CA LEU A 90 10.13 6.81 -3.78
C LEU A 90 10.80 5.57 -3.18
N GLU A 91 11.61 5.76 -2.14
CA GLU A 91 12.26 4.64 -1.46
C GLU A 91 11.23 3.64 -0.96
N GLU A 92 10.15 4.14 -0.37
CA GLU A 92 9.07 3.30 0.14
C GLU A 92 8.37 2.55 -0.98
N SER A 93 8.12 3.22 -2.11
CA SER A 93 7.48 2.60 -3.26
C SER A 93 8.31 1.45 -3.80
N VAL A 94 9.61 1.66 -3.91
CA VAL A 94 10.52 0.62 -4.41
C VAL A 94 10.55 -0.56 -3.44
N ALA A 95 10.62 -0.28 -2.13
CA ALA A 95 10.66 -1.34 -1.13
C ALA A 95 9.40 -2.21 -1.17
N VAL A 96 8.23 -1.57 -1.30
CA VAL A 96 6.97 -2.31 -1.37
C VAL A 96 6.91 -3.12 -2.66
N PHE A 97 7.31 -2.52 -3.77
CA PHE A 97 7.30 -3.21 -5.05
C PHE A 97 8.19 -4.45 -5.01
N GLU A 98 9.39 -4.31 -4.49
CA GLU A 98 10.33 -5.44 -4.43
C GLU A 98 9.82 -6.55 -3.52
N ARG A 99 9.18 -6.19 -2.42
CA ARG A 99 8.72 -7.17 -1.45
C ARG A 99 7.47 -7.90 -1.90
N PHE A 100 6.56 -7.23 -2.58
CA PHE A 100 5.22 -7.77 -2.84
C PHE A 100 4.91 -7.99 -4.32
N CYS A 101 5.67 -7.41 -5.23
CA CYS A 101 5.36 -7.48 -6.67
C CYS A 101 6.37 -8.28 -7.49
N LEU A 102 7.45 -8.72 -6.88
CA LEU A 102 8.46 -9.53 -7.61
C LEU A 102 8.36 -11.00 -7.28
#